data_f0fb2161dd08bbe690979dc4e68c444b
#
_entry.id   f0fb2161dd08bbe690979dc4e68c444b
#
_cell.length_a   1.000
_cell.length_b   1.000
_cell.length_c   1.000
_cell.angle_alpha   90.00
_cell.angle_beta   90.00
_cell.angle_gamma   90.00
#
_symmetry.space_group_name_H-M   'P 1'
#
loop_
_entity.id
_entity.type
_entity.pdbx_description
1 polymer ?
#
loop_
_entity_poly.entity_id
_entity_poly.type
_entity_poly.pdbx_seq_one_letter_code
_entity_poly.pdbx_strand_id
1 'polypeptide(L)'
;MELILREFNLKLKHTFTISRESIDEQPSLIVELKSEGFSGFGEATSNPYYHTTVPMMTNDLEKIRTVIESTKNETPEIFWSKMHPYLKEDMFALCALDMAYTDLFARKKGKKLYDLWGYTTEKNPLTDYTIGIASIDKMVSKMKELPWPIYKIKLGTKEDIAIVTELRKHTDAIFRIDANCGWGVDETINNAIALKKLGVEFLEQPMKADNWEGHKEVFKHSVLPIIADESCIIEEDVAKCHNHFHGVNVKLVKCGGLTPGRRMIAEAKKLGLKTMVGCMTESTVGISAIAHLLPQLDYVDMDGSLLLSEDIATGITINYGKISYADLNGTGVTLI
;
A
#
# COMPACT_ATOMS: atom_id res chain seq x y z
N MET A 1 -28.31 -5.24 -3.94
CA MET A 1 -27.10 -4.43 -4.13
C MET A 1 -26.76 -4.43 -5.61
N GLU A 2 -26.21 -3.35 -6.15
CA GLU A 2 -25.83 -3.21 -7.57
C GLU A 2 -24.31 -3.09 -7.65
N LEU A 3 -23.67 -3.87 -8.53
CA LEU A 3 -22.25 -3.81 -8.84
C LEU A 3 -22.00 -2.94 -10.07
N ILE A 4 -21.15 -1.93 -9.95
CA ILE A 4 -20.73 -1.08 -11.06
C ILE A 4 -19.20 -1.09 -11.12
N LEU A 5 -18.66 -1.39 -12.29
CA LEU A 5 -17.22 -1.46 -12.57
C LEU A 5 -16.83 -0.29 -13.48
N ARG A 6 -15.76 0.43 -13.12
CA ARG A 6 -15.22 1.54 -13.90
C ARG A 6 -13.72 1.39 -14.07
N GLU A 7 -13.27 1.51 -15.30
CA GLU A 7 -11.86 1.43 -15.65
C GLU A 7 -11.29 2.83 -15.86
N PHE A 8 -10.12 3.11 -15.30
CA PHE A 8 -9.42 4.37 -15.43
C PHE A 8 -7.96 4.13 -15.79
N ASN A 9 -7.37 5.06 -16.55
CA ASN A 9 -5.92 5.19 -16.73
C ASN A 9 -5.46 6.42 -15.95
N LEU A 10 -4.85 6.20 -14.79
CA LEU A 10 -4.37 7.25 -13.91
C LEU A 10 -3.05 7.79 -14.45
N LYS A 11 -3.03 9.05 -14.91
CA LYS A 11 -1.84 9.71 -15.44
C LYS A 11 -0.92 10.17 -14.32
N LEU A 12 0.38 9.94 -14.47
CA LEU A 12 1.39 10.35 -13.50
C LEU A 12 1.92 11.75 -13.82
N LYS A 13 2.32 12.51 -12.80
CA LYS A 13 3.03 13.79 -12.96
C LYS A 13 4.40 13.62 -13.60
N HIS A 14 5.07 12.53 -13.24
CA HIS A 14 6.40 12.17 -13.70
C HIS A 14 6.44 10.68 -13.97
N THR A 15 7.24 10.23 -14.92
CA THR A 15 7.56 8.81 -15.09
C THR A 15 7.98 8.22 -13.74
N PHE A 16 7.31 7.16 -13.31
CA PHE A 16 7.64 6.45 -12.09
C PHE A 16 8.45 5.20 -12.44
N THR A 17 9.67 5.13 -11.90
CA THR A 17 10.62 4.05 -12.20
C THR A 17 11.04 3.35 -10.92
N ILE A 18 10.93 2.04 -10.91
CA ILE A 18 11.51 1.11 -9.92
C ILE A 18 12.54 0.21 -10.63
N SER A 19 13.19 -0.69 -9.89
CA SER A 19 14.21 -1.59 -10.45
C SER A 19 13.71 -2.48 -11.61
N ARG A 20 12.39 -2.70 -11.71
CA ARG A 20 11.77 -3.66 -12.65
C ARG A 20 10.99 -3.03 -13.79
N GLU A 21 10.52 -1.79 -13.64
CA GLU A 21 9.62 -1.15 -14.61
C GLU A 21 9.64 0.38 -14.54
N SER A 22 9.11 0.99 -15.60
CA SER A 22 8.84 2.43 -15.68
C SER A 22 7.45 2.63 -16.27
N ILE A 23 6.64 3.48 -15.64
CA ILE A 23 5.28 3.78 -16.07
C ILE A 23 5.01 5.29 -16.08
N ASP A 24 4.16 5.74 -17.00
CA ASP A 24 3.63 7.10 -17.10
C ASP A 24 2.12 7.14 -16.82
N GLU A 25 1.46 5.99 -16.89
CA GLU A 25 0.04 5.79 -16.61
C GLU A 25 -0.14 4.50 -15.79
N GLN A 26 -1.12 4.49 -14.90
CA GLN A 26 -1.50 3.32 -14.11
C GLN A 26 -2.94 2.93 -14.39
N PRO A 27 -3.18 1.80 -15.08
CA PRO A 27 -4.54 1.26 -15.23
C PRO A 27 -5.10 0.84 -13.87
N SER A 28 -6.31 1.30 -13.56
CA SER A 28 -7.00 1.05 -12.29
C SER A 28 -8.46 0.68 -12.52
N LEU A 29 -8.96 -0.25 -11.69
CA LEU A 29 -10.36 -0.63 -11.60
C LEU A 29 -10.96 -0.03 -10.33
N ILE A 30 -12.05 0.72 -10.50
CA ILE A 30 -12.90 1.18 -9.41
C ILE A 30 -14.15 0.30 -9.36
N VAL A 31 -14.36 -0.32 -8.21
CA VAL A 31 -15.59 -1.04 -7.86
C VAL A 31 -16.50 -0.10 -7.08
N GLU A 32 -17.73 0.11 -7.57
CA GLU A 32 -18.79 0.77 -6.82
C GLU A 32 -19.89 -0.23 -6.50
N LEU A 33 -20.27 -0.31 -5.23
CA LEU A 33 -21.42 -1.06 -4.75
C LEU A 33 -22.52 -0.11 -4.31
N LYS A 34 -23.73 -0.19 -4.92
CA LYS A 34 -24.89 0.61 -4.56
C LYS A 34 -25.93 -0.21 -3.81
N SER A 35 -26.43 0.34 -2.71
CA SER A 35 -27.54 -0.25 -1.97
C SER A 35 -28.25 0.78 -1.09
N GLU A 36 -29.58 0.82 -1.16
CA GLU A 36 -30.41 1.64 -0.28
C GLU A 36 -30.04 3.15 -0.29
N GLY A 37 -29.65 3.66 -1.47
CA GLY A 37 -29.28 5.07 -1.65
C GLY A 37 -27.84 5.42 -1.25
N PHE A 38 -27.04 4.44 -0.82
CA PHE A 38 -25.62 4.60 -0.52
C PHE A 38 -24.76 3.97 -1.62
N SER A 39 -23.58 4.56 -1.85
CA SER A 39 -22.51 3.97 -2.68
C SER A 39 -21.27 3.76 -1.83
N GLY A 40 -20.61 2.63 -2.01
CA GLY A 40 -19.28 2.35 -1.45
C GLY A 40 -18.30 2.09 -2.56
N PHE A 41 -17.04 2.51 -2.38
CA PHE A 41 -16.00 2.49 -3.42
C PHE A 41 -14.79 1.68 -2.97
N GLY A 42 -14.16 0.98 -3.93
CA GLY A 42 -12.90 0.30 -3.75
C GLY A 42 -12.08 0.32 -5.04
N GLU A 43 -10.78 0.13 -4.92
CA GLU A 43 -9.83 0.26 -6.00
C GLU A 43 -8.83 -0.90 -6.02
N ALA A 44 -8.45 -1.32 -7.23
CA ALA A 44 -7.26 -2.12 -7.46
C ALA A 44 -6.63 -1.78 -8.81
N THR A 45 -5.31 -1.75 -8.86
CA THR A 45 -4.53 -1.37 -10.04
C THR A 45 -3.99 -2.60 -10.77
N SER A 46 -3.76 -2.49 -12.09
CA SER A 46 -2.97 -3.49 -12.81
C SER A 46 -1.55 -3.57 -12.24
N ASN A 47 -1.00 -4.78 -12.16
CA ASN A 47 0.37 -4.97 -11.71
C ASN A 47 1.02 -6.17 -12.42
N PRO A 48 2.03 -5.95 -13.29
CA PRO A 48 2.71 -7.03 -14.03
C PRO A 48 3.42 -8.05 -13.13
N TYR A 49 3.97 -7.61 -12.00
CA TYR A 49 4.67 -8.50 -11.06
C TYR A 49 3.74 -9.55 -10.44
N TYR A 50 2.49 -9.16 -10.17
CA TYR A 50 1.45 -10.05 -9.64
C TYR A 50 0.56 -10.64 -10.75
N HIS A 51 0.91 -10.46 -12.02
CA HIS A 51 0.20 -10.98 -13.19
C HIS A 51 -1.29 -10.60 -13.23
N THR A 52 -1.63 -9.40 -12.73
CA THR A 52 -3.01 -8.89 -12.72
C THR A 52 -3.19 -7.72 -13.67
N THR A 53 -4.36 -7.68 -14.33
CA THR A 53 -4.76 -6.60 -15.22
C THR A 53 -6.20 -6.16 -14.97
N VAL A 54 -6.56 -4.92 -15.32
CA VAL A 54 -7.94 -4.43 -15.18
C VAL A 54 -8.95 -5.33 -15.91
N PRO A 55 -8.71 -5.78 -17.16
CA PRO A 55 -9.64 -6.70 -17.83
C PRO A 55 -9.81 -8.05 -17.11
N MET A 56 -8.76 -8.59 -16.46
CA MET A 56 -8.87 -9.82 -15.67
C MET A 56 -9.77 -9.61 -14.46
N MET A 57 -9.49 -8.59 -13.66
CA MET A 57 -10.27 -8.23 -12.48
C MET A 57 -11.74 -7.97 -12.83
N THR A 58 -12.00 -7.20 -13.90
CA THR A 58 -13.35 -6.90 -14.40
C THR A 58 -14.08 -8.19 -14.76
N ASN A 59 -13.44 -9.08 -15.54
CA ASN A 59 -14.02 -10.35 -15.96
C ASN A 59 -14.34 -11.28 -14.77
N ASP A 60 -13.45 -11.35 -13.78
CA ASP A 60 -13.64 -12.22 -12.64
C ASP A 60 -14.76 -11.73 -11.70
N LEU A 61 -14.90 -10.41 -11.54
CA LEU A 61 -16.04 -9.81 -10.84
C LEU A 61 -17.36 -10.00 -11.60
N GLU A 62 -17.36 -9.87 -12.93
CA GLU A 62 -18.55 -10.08 -13.75
C GLU A 62 -19.06 -11.53 -13.66
N LYS A 63 -18.18 -12.54 -13.63
CA LYS A 63 -18.56 -13.95 -13.48
C LYS A 63 -19.37 -14.22 -12.20
N ILE A 64 -19.11 -13.45 -11.15
CA ILE A 64 -19.77 -13.62 -9.85
C ILE A 64 -20.74 -12.49 -9.50
N ARG A 65 -21.07 -11.62 -10.47
CA ARG A 65 -21.99 -10.48 -10.29
C ARG A 65 -23.26 -10.86 -9.53
N THR A 66 -23.95 -11.93 -9.96
CA THR A 66 -25.19 -12.39 -9.33
C THR A 66 -24.99 -12.77 -7.86
N VAL A 67 -23.85 -13.37 -7.51
CA VAL A 67 -23.50 -13.71 -6.12
C VAL A 67 -23.31 -12.44 -5.30
N ILE A 68 -22.54 -11.48 -5.84
CA ILE A 68 -22.31 -10.18 -5.19
C ILE A 68 -23.64 -9.47 -4.95
N GLU A 69 -24.45 -9.30 -5.97
CA GLU A 69 -25.70 -8.53 -5.93
C GLU A 69 -26.79 -9.16 -5.05
N SER A 70 -26.76 -10.49 -4.88
CA SER A 70 -27.68 -11.20 -4.00
C SER A 70 -27.37 -11.07 -2.50
N THR A 71 -26.18 -10.61 -2.15
CA THR A 71 -25.75 -10.47 -0.74
C THR A 71 -26.50 -9.32 -0.05
N LYS A 72 -26.96 -9.56 1.18
CA LYS A 72 -27.77 -8.59 1.95
C LYS A 72 -27.24 -8.45 3.38
N ASN A 73 -26.94 -7.20 3.75
CA ASN A 73 -26.72 -6.75 5.16
C ASN A 73 -25.80 -7.63 6.01
N GLU A 74 -24.76 -8.20 5.44
CA GLU A 74 -23.76 -8.98 6.16
C GLU A 74 -22.66 -8.07 6.72
N THR A 75 -21.84 -8.58 7.63
CA THR A 75 -20.62 -7.87 8.02
C THR A 75 -19.56 -8.01 6.91
N PRO A 76 -18.59 -7.08 6.82
CA PRO A 76 -17.51 -7.20 5.85
C PRO A 76 -16.75 -8.53 5.94
N GLU A 77 -16.56 -9.07 7.14
CA GLU A 77 -15.90 -10.35 7.37
C GLU A 77 -16.66 -11.52 6.74
N ILE A 78 -17.99 -11.55 6.90
CA ILE A 78 -18.86 -12.58 6.30
C ILE A 78 -18.89 -12.41 4.77
N PHE A 79 -19.02 -11.18 4.29
CA PHE A 79 -19.00 -10.88 2.86
C PHE A 79 -17.69 -11.36 2.21
N TRP A 80 -16.54 -10.96 2.79
CA TRP A 80 -15.23 -11.38 2.31
C TRP A 80 -15.11 -12.92 2.26
N SER A 81 -15.49 -13.60 3.34
CA SER A 81 -15.42 -15.06 3.41
C SER A 81 -16.27 -15.76 2.37
N LYS A 82 -17.38 -15.15 1.92
CA LYS A 82 -18.24 -15.66 0.85
C LYS A 82 -17.64 -15.40 -0.54
N MET A 83 -16.97 -14.27 -0.75
CA MET A 83 -16.39 -13.90 -2.05
C MET A 83 -15.04 -14.58 -2.29
N HIS A 84 -14.25 -14.79 -1.24
CA HIS A 84 -12.91 -15.37 -1.33
C HIS A 84 -12.83 -16.69 -2.12
N PRO A 85 -13.72 -17.70 -1.95
CA PRO A 85 -13.64 -18.93 -2.74
C PRO A 85 -13.74 -18.74 -4.25
N TYR A 86 -14.39 -17.66 -4.70
CA TYR A 86 -14.53 -17.34 -6.12
C TYR A 86 -13.36 -16.51 -6.67
N LEU A 87 -12.71 -15.69 -5.81
CA LEU A 87 -11.68 -14.72 -6.20
C LEU A 87 -10.30 -15.01 -5.58
N LYS A 88 -10.09 -16.20 -5.01
CA LYS A 88 -8.80 -16.55 -4.37
C LYS A 88 -7.60 -16.53 -5.33
N GLU A 89 -7.82 -16.64 -6.63
CA GLU A 89 -6.80 -16.54 -7.67
C GLU A 89 -6.65 -15.09 -8.20
N ASP A 90 -7.56 -14.17 -7.80
CA ASP A 90 -7.51 -12.74 -8.13
C ASP A 90 -7.78 -11.90 -6.87
N MET A 91 -6.76 -11.84 -5.99
CA MET A 91 -6.83 -11.08 -4.73
C MET A 91 -6.95 -9.58 -4.96
N PHE A 92 -6.53 -9.07 -6.13
CA PHE A 92 -6.69 -7.66 -6.49
C PHE A 92 -8.16 -7.32 -6.74
N ALA A 93 -8.89 -8.16 -7.50
CA ALA A 93 -10.33 -8.02 -7.68
C ALA A 93 -11.07 -8.15 -6.34
N LEU A 94 -10.68 -9.11 -5.49
CA LEU A 94 -11.26 -9.28 -4.16
C LEU A 94 -10.99 -8.05 -3.28
N CYS A 95 -9.82 -7.43 -3.38
CA CYS A 95 -9.47 -6.23 -2.64
C CYS A 95 -10.39 -5.05 -3.00
N ALA A 96 -10.55 -4.75 -4.28
CA ALA A 96 -11.44 -3.67 -4.72
C ALA A 96 -12.88 -3.92 -4.27
N LEU A 97 -13.34 -5.17 -4.33
CA LEU A 97 -14.68 -5.57 -3.90
C LEU A 97 -14.86 -5.44 -2.38
N ASP A 98 -13.89 -5.90 -1.58
CA ASP A 98 -13.91 -5.82 -0.11
C ASP A 98 -13.86 -4.37 0.38
N MET A 99 -13.02 -3.54 -0.23
CA MET A 99 -12.99 -2.10 0.05
C MET A 99 -14.35 -1.45 -0.21
N ALA A 100 -14.94 -1.70 -1.40
CA ALA A 100 -16.23 -1.13 -1.77
C ALA A 100 -17.34 -1.58 -0.80
N TYR A 101 -17.35 -2.85 -0.42
CA TYR A 101 -18.35 -3.36 0.51
C TYR A 101 -18.16 -2.79 1.92
N THR A 102 -16.94 -2.71 2.39
CA THR A 102 -16.61 -2.17 3.71
C THR A 102 -16.95 -0.68 3.82
N ASP A 103 -16.67 0.09 2.75
CA ASP A 103 -17.06 1.50 2.64
C ASP A 103 -18.59 1.65 2.66
N LEU A 104 -19.30 0.88 1.82
CA LEU A 104 -20.78 0.87 1.79
C LEU A 104 -21.37 0.53 3.17
N PHE A 105 -20.82 -0.50 3.83
CA PHE A 105 -21.28 -0.93 5.15
C PHE A 105 -21.12 0.19 6.19
N ALA A 106 -19.97 0.86 6.23
CA ALA A 106 -19.72 1.95 7.16
C ALA A 106 -20.60 3.18 6.87
N ARG A 107 -20.83 3.52 5.60
CA ARG A 107 -21.77 4.59 5.19
C ARG A 107 -23.20 4.31 5.66
N LYS A 108 -23.69 3.08 5.49
CA LYS A 108 -25.01 2.65 5.99
C LYS A 108 -25.09 2.69 7.53
N LYS A 109 -23.97 2.51 8.24
CA LYS A 109 -23.89 2.67 9.71
C LYS A 109 -23.74 4.12 10.16
N GLY A 110 -23.57 5.08 9.25
CA GLY A 110 -23.36 6.48 9.58
C GLY A 110 -22.02 6.75 10.28
N LYS A 111 -20.97 5.97 10.00
CA LYS A 111 -19.68 6.04 10.65
C LYS A 111 -18.52 6.13 9.65
N LYS A 112 -17.44 6.80 10.03
CA LYS A 112 -16.13 6.68 9.37
C LYS A 112 -15.56 5.31 9.68
N LEU A 113 -14.74 4.71 8.79
CA LEU A 113 -14.24 3.35 8.99
C LEU A 113 -13.41 3.19 10.26
N TYR A 114 -12.48 4.11 10.56
CA TYR A 114 -11.68 4.02 11.78
C TYR A 114 -12.56 4.05 13.05
N ASP A 115 -13.63 4.87 13.06
CA ASP A 115 -14.59 4.95 14.17
C ASP A 115 -15.45 3.67 14.27
N LEU A 116 -15.88 3.10 13.14
CA LEU A 116 -16.57 1.82 13.10
C LEU A 116 -15.74 0.69 13.76
N TRP A 117 -14.41 0.77 13.62
CA TRP A 117 -13.47 -0.19 14.21
C TRP A 117 -13.02 0.17 15.64
N GLY A 118 -13.53 1.30 16.20
CA GLY A 118 -13.22 1.74 17.56
C GLY A 118 -11.84 2.40 17.72
N TYR A 119 -11.27 2.96 16.66
CA TYR A 119 -9.97 3.65 16.70
C TYR A 119 -10.12 5.16 16.78
N THR A 120 -9.08 5.81 17.31
CA THR A 120 -8.89 7.28 17.29
C THR A 120 -7.71 7.63 16.40
N THR A 121 -7.71 8.84 15.84
CA THR A 121 -6.72 9.26 14.82
C THR A 121 -5.64 10.20 15.38
N GLU A 122 -5.49 10.30 16.70
CA GLU A 122 -4.60 11.27 17.36
C GLU A 122 -3.10 10.98 17.15
N LYS A 123 -2.75 9.72 16.91
CA LYS A 123 -1.35 9.25 16.82
C LYS A 123 -1.05 8.53 15.51
N ASN A 124 -1.59 9.03 14.41
CA ASN A 124 -1.31 8.47 13.08
C ASN A 124 0.15 8.69 12.70
N PRO A 125 0.83 7.69 12.09
CA PRO A 125 2.14 7.89 11.49
C PRO A 125 2.04 8.87 10.31
N LEU A 126 3.17 9.54 10.00
CA LEU A 126 3.29 10.33 8.78
C LEU A 126 3.54 9.40 7.59
N THR A 127 2.91 9.71 6.45
CA THR A 127 3.27 9.02 5.19
C THR A 127 4.56 9.59 4.61
N ASP A 128 5.34 8.74 3.99
CA ASP A 128 6.47 9.15 3.16
C ASP A 128 6.00 9.69 1.80
N TYR A 129 6.97 10.20 1.03
CA TYR A 129 6.83 10.56 -0.39
C TYR A 129 7.90 9.82 -1.18
N THR A 130 7.48 9.09 -2.22
CA THR A 130 8.36 8.19 -2.97
C THR A 130 9.16 8.92 -4.03
N ILE A 131 10.47 8.72 -4.00
CA ILE A 131 11.41 9.14 -5.03
C ILE A 131 11.83 7.90 -5.83
N GLY A 132 11.30 7.77 -7.05
CA GLY A 132 11.65 6.69 -7.97
C GLY A 132 13.07 6.82 -8.51
N ILE A 133 13.62 5.73 -9.06
CA ILE A 133 14.97 5.70 -9.65
C ILE A 133 15.04 6.67 -10.84
N ALA A 134 16.03 7.56 -10.81
CA ALA A 134 16.32 8.51 -11.88
C ALA A 134 17.78 8.99 -11.76
N SER A 135 18.22 9.92 -12.61
CA SER A 135 19.48 10.63 -12.37
C SER A 135 19.40 11.38 -11.02
N ILE A 136 20.51 11.50 -10.32
CA ILE A 136 20.59 12.17 -9.01
C ILE A 136 19.99 13.58 -9.08
N ASP A 137 20.31 14.36 -10.11
CA ASP A 137 19.76 15.70 -10.31
C ASP A 137 18.23 15.71 -10.39
N LYS A 138 17.64 14.72 -11.08
CA LYS A 138 16.18 14.59 -11.19
C LYS A 138 15.56 14.17 -9.85
N MET A 139 16.19 13.28 -9.10
CA MET A 139 15.76 12.88 -7.75
C MET A 139 15.78 14.08 -6.79
N VAL A 140 16.89 14.84 -6.78
CA VAL A 140 17.02 16.09 -6.01
C VAL A 140 15.98 17.12 -6.42
N SER A 141 15.71 17.26 -7.74
CA SER A 141 14.67 18.18 -8.22
C SER A 141 13.29 17.83 -7.69
N LYS A 142 12.92 16.53 -7.69
CA LYS A 142 11.65 16.07 -7.11
C LYS A 142 11.54 16.36 -5.61
N MET A 143 12.61 16.15 -4.85
CA MET A 143 12.64 16.47 -3.41
C MET A 143 12.46 17.98 -3.16
N LYS A 144 13.01 18.84 -4.03
CA LYS A 144 12.83 20.29 -3.95
C LYS A 144 11.46 20.77 -4.41
N GLU A 145 10.86 20.07 -5.39
CA GLU A 145 9.49 20.35 -5.88
C GLU A 145 8.45 20.11 -4.78
N LEU A 146 8.62 19.02 -4.01
CA LEU A 146 7.74 18.67 -2.90
C LEU A 146 8.56 18.34 -1.63
N PRO A 147 8.98 19.35 -0.85
CA PRO A 147 9.64 19.10 0.43
C PRO A 147 8.76 18.26 1.37
N TRP A 148 9.36 17.21 1.95
CA TRP A 148 8.59 16.23 2.73
C TRP A 148 9.38 15.77 3.96
N PRO A 149 8.73 15.37 5.08
CA PRO A 149 9.43 14.97 6.30
C PRO A 149 10.08 13.59 6.22
N ILE A 150 9.58 12.73 5.33
CA ILE A 150 10.04 11.35 5.15
C ILE A 150 10.03 11.03 3.66
N TYR A 151 11.14 10.60 3.09
CA TYR A 151 11.21 10.13 1.71
C TYR A 151 11.42 8.63 1.66
N LYS A 152 10.63 7.93 0.85
CA LYS A 152 10.90 6.56 0.42
C LYS A 152 11.74 6.60 -0.86
N ILE A 153 12.98 6.11 -0.80
CA ILE A 153 13.91 6.12 -1.91
C ILE A 153 13.95 4.73 -2.55
N LYS A 154 13.59 4.66 -3.82
CA LYS A 154 13.70 3.41 -4.61
C LYS A 154 15.14 3.21 -5.04
N LEU A 155 15.68 2.03 -4.76
CA LEU A 155 17.05 1.62 -5.05
C LEU A 155 17.06 0.26 -5.78
N GLY A 156 18.22 -0.39 -5.88
CA GLY A 156 18.45 -1.63 -6.61
C GLY A 156 19.38 -1.44 -7.81
N THR A 157 20.29 -0.48 -7.70
CA THR A 157 21.33 -0.17 -8.69
C THR A 157 22.71 -0.40 -8.08
N LYS A 158 23.77 -0.28 -8.87
CA LYS A 158 25.14 -0.38 -8.36
C LYS A 158 25.61 0.87 -7.61
N GLU A 159 24.89 1.98 -7.73
CA GLU A 159 25.27 3.30 -7.22
C GLU A 159 24.46 3.71 -5.98
N ASP A 160 23.75 2.77 -5.35
CA ASP A 160 22.74 3.03 -4.30
C ASP A 160 23.27 3.89 -3.15
N ILE A 161 24.45 3.56 -2.62
CA ILE A 161 25.05 4.34 -1.54
C ILE A 161 25.47 5.74 -1.98
N ALA A 162 25.99 5.88 -3.20
CA ALA A 162 26.35 7.17 -3.77
C ALA A 162 25.10 8.05 -3.98
N ILE A 163 24.00 7.47 -4.47
CA ILE A 163 22.71 8.14 -4.62
C ILE A 163 22.24 8.69 -3.27
N VAL A 164 22.12 7.84 -2.25
CA VAL A 164 21.63 8.28 -0.93
C VAL A 164 22.57 9.29 -0.28
N THR A 165 23.89 9.13 -0.46
CA THR A 165 24.88 10.09 0.04
C THR A 165 24.69 11.48 -0.58
N GLU A 166 24.41 11.54 -1.87
CA GLU A 166 24.15 12.81 -2.55
C GLU A 166 22.82 13.42 -2.13
N LEU A 167 21.74 12.62 -2.11
CA LEU A 167 20.42 13.09 -1.67
C LEU A 167 20.45 13.66 -0.26
N ARG A 168 21.22 13.05 0.65
CA ARG A 168 21.36 13.52 2.05
C ARG A 168 21.91 14.93 2.16
N LYS A 169 22.70 15.39 1.21
CA LYS A 169 23.23 16.78 1.22
C LYS A 169 22.13 17.85 1.02
N HIS A 170 20.95 17.45 0.56
CA HIS A 170 19.86 18.34 0.19
C HIS A 170 18.68 18.36 1.18
N THR A 171 18.68 17.48 2.20
CA THR A 171 17.58 17.41 3.18
C THR A 171 18.00 16.69 4.46
N ASP A 172 17.38 17.07 5.60
CA ASP A 172 17.45 16.35 6.87
C ASP A 172 16.27 15.41 7.10
N ALA A 173 15.37 15.25 6.11
CA ALA A 173 14.22 14.36 6.18
C ALA A 173 14.64 12.90 6.47
N ILE A 174 13.77 12.13 7.10
CA ILE A 174 13.98 10.69 7.29
C ILE A 174 13.99 10.00 5.95
N PHE A 175 14.91 9.05 5.73
CA PHE A 175 14.90 8.19 4.55
C PHE A 175 14.45 6.78 4.91
N ARG A 176 13.58 6.21 4.09
CA ARG A 176 13.19 4.81 4.02
C ARG A 176 13.67 4.25 2.70
N ILE A 177 14.27 3.10 2.69
CA ILE A 177 14.86 2.52 1.48
C ILE A 177 14.04 1.32 1.06
N ASP A 178 13.65 1.29 -0.21
CA ASP A 178 13.04 0.13 -0.84
C ASP A 178 13.94 -0.33 -2.01
N ALA A 179 14.59 -1.47 -1.82
CA ALA A 179 15.49 -2.04 -2.81
C ALA A 179 14.79 -3.00 -3.79
N ASN A 180 13.49 -3.24 -3.62
CA ASN A 180 12.64 -4.07 -4.49
C ASN A 180 13.31 -5.38 -4.92
N CYS A 181 13.80 -6.16 -3.97
CA CYS A 181 14.47 -7.45 -4.17
C CYS A 181 15.84 -7.38 -4.90
N GLY A 182 16.47 -6.20 -4.96
CA GLY A 182 17.65 -5.96 -5.81
C GLY A 182 18.98 -6.40 -5.23
N TRP A 183 19.09 -6.69 -3.92
CA TRP A 183 20.37 -6.96 -3.25
C TRP A 183 20.58 -8.43 -2.87
N GLY A 184 21.85 -8.76 -2.57
CA GLY A 184 22.25 -10.02 -1.94
C GLY A 184 22.37 -9.88 -0.42
N VAL A 185 22.71 -10.99 0.27
CA VAL A 185 22.81 -11.03 1.74
C VAL A 185 23.92 -10.10 2.25
N ASP A 186 25.16 -10.30 1.79
CA ASP A 186 26.32 -9.50 2.21
C ASP A 186 26.16 -8.03 1.83
N GLU A 187 25.61 -7.78 0.65
CA GLU A 187 25.31 -6.43 0.17
C GLU A 187 24.30 -5.73 1.08
N THR A 188 23.23 -6.41 1.46
CA THR A 188 22.22 -5.87 2.38
C THR A 188 22.81 -5.49 3.73
N ILE A 189 23.64 -6.36 4.33
CA ILE A 189 24.28 -6.12 5.62
C ILE A 189 25.24 -4.92 5.53
N ASN A 190 26.08 -4.88 4.48
CA ASN A 190 27.03 -3.79 4.28
C ASN A 190 26.33 -2.45 3.98
N ASN A 191 25.31 -2.47 3.12
CA ASN A 191 24.52 -1.29 2.81
C ASN A 191 23.78 -0.76 4.05
N ALA A 192 23.24 -1.64 4.91
CA ALA A 192 22.60 -1.23 6.16
C ALA A 192 23.55 -0.40 7.04
N ILE A 193 24.83 -0.78 7.13
CA ILE A 193 25.84 -0.04 7.93
C ILE A 193 26.08 1.36 7.36
N ALA A 194 26.20 1.49 6.03
CA ALA A 194 26.41 2.77 5.37
C ALA A 194 25.16 3.66 5.46
N LEU A 195 23.98 3.10 5.17
CA LEU A 195 22.70 3.80 5.15
C LEU A 195 22.25 4.27 6.54
N LYS A 196 22.58 3.52 7.60
CA LYS A 196 22.34 3.97 8.98
C LYS A 196 23.04 5.28 9.29
N LYS A 197 24.28 5.47 8.80
CA LYS A 197 25.03 6.72 8.97
C LYS A 197 24.44 7.88 8.19
N LEU A 198 23.65 7.58 7.16
CA LEU A 198 22.92 8.54 6.33
C LEU A 198 21.49 8.82 6.82
N GLY A 199 21.12 8.36 8.04
CA GLY A 199 19.81 8.64 8.64
C GLY A 199 18.66 7.85 8.04
N VAL A 200 18.93 6.66 7.49
CA VAL A 200 17.90 5.74 7.03
C VAL A 200 17.21 5.07 8.22
N GLU A 201 15.87 5.01 8.20
CA GLU A 201 15.03 4.44 9.24
C GLU A 201 14.93 2.91 9.15
N PHE A 202 14.69 2.37 7.96
CA PHE A 202 14.60 0.93 7.67
C PHE A 202 14.89 0.60 6.20
N LEU A 203 15.06 -0.69 5.93
CA LEU A 203 15.15 -1.25 4.58
C LEU A 203 13.92 -2.09 4.28
N GLU A 204 13.25 -1.84 3.15
CA GLU A 204 12.12 -2.63 2.67
C GLU A 204 12.58 -3.58 1.59
N GLN A 205 12.20 -4.85 1.73
CA GLN A 205 12.42 -5.98 0.83
C GLN A 205 13.77 -5.93 0.06
N PRO A 206 14.90 -6.02 0.76
CA PRO A 206 16.19 -5.87 0.08
C PRO A 206 16.51 -7.04 -0.86
N MET A 207 16.05 -8.25 -0.55
CA MET A 207 16.37 -9.48 -1.27
C MET A 207 15.15 -10.13 -1.88
N LYS A 208 15.36 -11.08 -2.81
CA LYS A 208 14.29 -11.89 -3.42
C LYS A 208 13.36 -12.48 -2.36
N ALA A 209 12.06 -12.45 -2.65
CA ALA A 209 11.00 -12.80 -1.71
C ALA A 209 11.11 -14.21 -1.12
N ASP A 210 11.62 -15.16 -1.90
CA ASP A 210 11.75 -16.58 -1.56
C ASP A 210 13.09 -16.94 -0.87
N ASN A 211 14.00 -15.99 -0.69
CA ASN A 211 15.30 -16.22 -0.06
C ASN A 211 15.20 -16.20 1.48
N TRP A 212 14.42 -17.11 2.07
CA TRP A 212 14.15 -17.15 3.51
C TRP A 212 15.40 -17.34 4.38
N GLU A 213 16.38 -18.18 3.95
CA GLU A 213 17.64 -18.34 4.67
C GLU A 213 18.45 -17.04 4.67
N GLY A 214 18.48 -16.32 3.54
CA GLY A 214 19.12 -15.01 3.46
C GLY A 214 18.44 -13.97 4.34
N HIS A 215 17.11 -13.93 4.37
CA HIS A 215 16.35 -13.04 5.25
C HIS A 215 16.64 -13.31 6.73
N LYS A 216 16.74 -14.57 7.12
CA LYS A 216 17.10 -14.97 8.49
C LYS A 216 18.51 -14.51 8.87
N GLU A 217 19.44 -14.56 7.94
CA GLU A 217 20.81 -14.11 8.16
C GLU A 217 20.87 -12.59 8.29
N VAL A 218 20.20 -11.87 7.37
CA VAL A 218 20.09 -10.40 7.41
C VAL A 218 19.35 -9.93 8.66
N PHE A 219 18.28 -10.62 9.08
CA PHE A 219 17.56 -10.30 10.32
C PHE A 219 18.49 -10.28 11.55
N LYS A 220 19.45 -11.19 11.63
CA LYS A 220 20.39 -11.28 12.76
C LYS A 220 21.49 -10.23 12.73
N HIS A 221 21.93 -9.81 11.54
CA HIS A 221 23.17 -9.04 11.36
C HIS A 221 22.94 -7.62 10.86
N SER A 222 21.76 -7.29 10.34
CA SER A 222 21.46 -5.92 9.91
C SER A 222 21.37 -4.96 11.09
N VAL A 223 22.03 -3.82 10.95
CA VAL A 223 21.96 -2.71 11.93
C VAL A 223 20.74 -1.80 11.73
N LEU A 224 19.97 -2.02 10.65
CA LEU A 224 18.70 -1.37 10.36
C LEU A 224 17.56 -2.38 10.40
N PRO A 225 16.35 -2.00 10.81
CA PRO A 225 15.17 -2.85 10.66
C PRO A 225 14.94 -3.23 9.19
N ILE A 226 14.46 -4.47 8.97
CA ILE A 226 14.09 -4.97 7.66
C ILE A 226 12.59 -5.22 7.64
N ILE A 227 11.90 -4.65 6.65
CA ILE A 227 10.44 -4.76 6.46
C ILE A 227 10.17 -5.65 5.25
N ALA A 228 9.30 -6.65 5.41
CA ALA A 228 8.87 -7.53 4.32
C ALA A 228 7.79 -6.85 3.48
N ASP A 229 7.92 -6.87 2.15
CA ASP A 229 6.87 -6.50 1.18
C ASP A 229 6.49 -7.71 0.32
N GLU A 230 7.32 -8.08 -0.65
CA GLU A 230 7.07 -9.20 -1.55
C GLU A 230 7.13 -10.57 -0.84
N SER A 231 7.75 -10.65 0.34
CA SER A 231 7.74 -11.87 1.17
C SER A 231 6.49 -12.00 2.06
N CYS A 232 5.61 -10.98 2.14
CA CYS A 232 4.40 -10.97 2.94
C CYS A 232 3.21 -10.57 2.07
N ILE A 233 2.53 -11.54 1.49
CA ILE A 233 1.44 -11.34 0.53
C ILE A 233 0.08 -11.57 1.17
N ILE A 234 -0.10 -12.70 1.84
CA ILE A 234 -1.34 -13.17 2.45
C ILE A 234 -1.19 -13.38 3.96
N GLU A 235 -2.29 -13.70 4.64
CA GLU A 235 -2.34 -13.83 6.10
C GLU A 235 -1.34 -14.84 6.65
N GLU A 236 -1.16 -15.98 5.97
CA GLU A 236 -0.26 -17.06 6.38
C GLU A 236 1.22 -16.67 6.32
N ASP A 237 1.57 -15.63 5.55
CA ASP A 237 2.95 -15.17 5.41
C ASP A 237 3.43 -14.35 6.61
N VAL A 238 2.50 -13.73 7.35
CA VAL A 238 2.85 -12.94 8.55
C VAL A 238 3.62 -13.77 9.57
N ALA A 239 3.15 -14.98 9.84
CA ALA A 239 3.83 -15.89 10.77
C ALA A 239 5.21 -16.35 10.24
N LYS A 240 5.36 -16.50 8.91
CA LYS A 240 6.65 -16.85 8.28
C LYS A 240 7.65 -15.69 8.39
N CYS A 241 7.18 -14.44 8.37
CA CYS A 241 8.04 -13.27 8.51
C CYS A 241 8.66 -13.14 9.92
N HIS A 242 8.07 -13.75 10.95
CA HIS A 242 8.63 -13.74 12.30
C HIS A 242 10.03 -14.38 12.33
N ASN A 243 11.02 -13.72 12.97
CA ASN A 243 12.44 -14.09 12.99
C ASN A 243 13.17 -14.05 11.62
N HIS A 244 12.54 -13.50 10.57
CA HIS A 244 13.14 -13.24 9.26
C HIS A 244 13.12 -11.75 8.92
N PHE A 245 12.15 -11.02 9.47
CA PHE A 245 11.98 -9.58 9.30
C PHE A 245 11.66 -8.92 10.63
N HIS A 246 11.89 -7.61 10.72
CA HIS A 246 11.54 -6.80 11.89
C HIS A 246 10.12 -6.25 11.79
N GLY A 247 9.53 -6.27 10.61
CA GLY A 247 8.17 -5.82 10.35
C GLY A 247 7.65 -6.31 9.00
N VAL A 248 6.38 -6.02 8.73
CA VAL A 248 5.68 -6.39 7.50
C VAL A 248 5.00 -5.18 6.88
N ASN A 249 5.08 -5.06 5.56
CA ASN A 249 4.32 -4.12 4.76
C ASN A 249 3.11 -4.84 4.15
N VAL A 250 1.96 -4.63 4.76
CA VAL A 250 0.68 -5.14 4.27
C VAL A 250 0.21 -4.26 3.11
N LYS A 251 0.03 -4.83 1.93
CA LYS A 251 -0.62 -4.14 0.81
C LYS A 251 -2.00 -4.74 0.57
N LEU A 252 -3.02 -3.92 0.64
CA LEU A 252 -4.42 -4.37 0.60
C LEU A 252 -4.73 -5.16 -0.67
N VAL A 253 -4.21 -4.72 -1.82
CA VAL A 253 -4.38 -5.42 -3.10
C VAL A 253 -3.75 -6.81 -3.11
N LYS A 254 -2.63 -7.03 -2.39
CA LYS A 254 -2.00 -8.35 -2.30
C LYS A 254 -2.82 -9.34 -1.46
N CYS A 255 -3.32 -8.88 -0.32
CA CYS A 255 -4.00 -9.75 0.64
C CYS A 255 -5.51 -9.87 0.42
N GLY A 256 -6.09 -9.12 -0.52
CA GLY A 256 -7.52 -9.21 -0.84
C GLY A 256 -8.41 -8.27 -0.03
N GLY A 257 -7.86 -7.15 0.46
CA GLY A 257 -8.65 -6.03 0.99
C GLY A 257 -8.41 -5.64 2.45
N LEU A 258 -9.30 -4.79 2.95
CA LEU A 258 -9.30 -4.28 4.32
C LEU A 258 -9.52 -5.38 5.36
N THR A 259 -10.40 -6.33 5.05
CA THR A 259 -10.77 -7.43 5.95
C THR A 259 -9.56 -8.30 6.31
N PRO A 260 -8.84 -8.93 5.36
CA PRO A 260 -7.62 -9.68 5.67
C PRO A 260 -6.48 -8.78 6.12
N GLY A 261 -6.34 -7.58 5.56
CA GLY A 261 -5.30 -6.62 5.96
C GLY A 261 -5.33 -6.29 7.45
N ARG A 262 -6.51 -6.10 8.02
CA ARG A 262 -6.68 -5.89 9.48
C ARG A 262 -6.27 -7.12 10.30
N ARG A 263 -6.57 -8.33 9.83
CA ARG A 263 -6.15 -9.57 10.50
C ARG A 263 -4.63 -9.73 10.44
N MET A 264 -3.99 -9.43 9.29
CA MET A 264 -2.53 -9.43 9.15
C MET A 264 -1.86 -8.43 10.11
N ILE A 265 -2.38 -7.21 10.22
CA ILE A 265 -1.88 -6.20 11.16
C ILE A 265 -2.01 -6.69 12.60
N ALA A 266 -3.13 -7.30 12.97
CA ALA A 266 -3.35 -7.83 14.31
C ALA A 266 -2.38 -8.98 14.65
N GLU A 267 -2.16 -9.91 13.70
CA GLU A 267 -1.22 -11.02 13.89
C GLU A 267 0.25 -10.52 13.94
N ALA A 268 0.62 -9.57 13.09
CA ALA A 268 1.95 -8.95 13.12
C ALA A 268 2.24 -8.33 14.49
N LYS A 269 1.30 -7.58 15.06
CA LYS A 269 1.42 -7.01 16.41
C LYS A 269 1.58 -8.07 17.49
N LYS A 270 0.78 -9.13 17.42
CA LYS A 270 0.86 -10.26 18.37
C LYS A 270 2.22 -10.94 18.34
N LEU A 271 2.86 -11.00 17.16
CA LEU A 271 4.19 -11.55 16.97
C LEU A 271 5.32 -10.53 17.27
N GLY A 272 5.00 -9.31 17.68
CA GLY A 272 5.98 -8.25 17.96
C GLY A 272 6.63 -7.65 16.71
N LEU A 273 6.07 -7.88 15.52
CA LEU A 273 6.53 -7.28 14.27
C LEU A 273 6.03 -5.83 14.16
N LYS A 274 6.86 -4.96 13.58
CA LYS A 274 6.43 -3.65 13.15
C LYS A 274 5.41 -3.75 12.03
N THR A 275 4.40 -2.88 12.07
CA THR A 275 3.30 -2.87 11.11
C THR A 275 3.40 -1.67 10.18
N MET A 276 3.36 -1.95 8.89
CA MET A 276 3.30 -0.97 7.81
C MET A 276 2.17 -1.34 6.85
N VAL A 277 1.51 -0.37 6.28
CA VAL A 277 0.66 -0.52 5.09
C VAL A 277 1.27 0.32 3.98
N GLY A 278 1.46 -0.29 2.82
CA GLY A 278 1.89 0.37 1.60
C GLY A 278 0.80 0.39 0.55
N CYS A 279 0.88 1.35 -0.38
CA CYS A 279 0.04 1.42 -1.55
C CYS A 279 0.74 0.89 -2.81
N MET A 280 0.00 0.82 -3.90
CA MET A 280 0.50 0.92 -5.26
C MET A 280 0.34 2.37 -5.76
N THR A 281 0.50 2.62 -7.03
CA THR A 281 0.10 3.90 -7.63
C THR A 281 -1.41 3.92 -7.73
N GLU A 282 -2.08 4.44 -6.72
CA GLU A 282 -3.53 4.40 -6.53
C GLU A 282 -4.12 5.81 -6.48
N SER A 283 -5.40 5.95 -6.83
CA SER A 283 -6.16 7.18 -6.64
C SER A 283 -6.53 7.42 -5.17
N THR A 284 -7.14 8.57 -4.91
CA THR A 284 -7.71 8.85 -3.58
C THR A 284 -8.71 7.79 -3.10
N VAL A 285 -9.25 6.92 -3.97
CA VAL A 285 -10.13 5.82 -3.56
C VAL A 285 -9.37 4.80 -2.70
N GLY A 286 -8.31 4.20 -3.22
CA GLY A 286 -7.49 3.22 -2.49
C GLY A 286 -6.76 3.87 -1.32
N ILE A 287 -6.19 5.06 -1.53
CA ILE A 287 -5.45 5.81 -0.51
C ILE A 287 -6.34 6.17 0.69
N SER A 288 -7.61 6.54 0.47
CA SER A 288 -8.54 6.80 1.58
C SER A 288 -8.84 5.53 2.39
N ALA A 289 -8.94 4.37 1.76
CA ALA A 289 -9.14 3.12 2.48
C ALA A 289 -7.94 2.82 3.41
N ILE A 290 -6.71 2.98 2.92
CA ILE A 290 -5.48 2.84 3.72
C ILE A 290 -5.46 3.79 4.91
N ALA A 291 -5.88 5.05 4.72
CA ALA A 291 -5.88 6.06 5.78
C ALA A 291 -6.63 5.63 7.04
N HIS A 292 -7.68 4.83 6.90
CA HIS A 292 -8.45 4.36 8.05
C HIS A 292 -7.77 3.26 8.88
N LEU A 293 -6.65 2.70 8.38
CA LEU A 293 -5.82 1.75 9.11
C LEU A 293 -4.71 2.43 9.93
N LEU A 294 -4.39 3.70 9.65
CA LEU A 294 -3.29 4.45 10.29
C LEU A 294 -3.21 4.30 11.81
N PRO A 295 -4.32 4.34 12.58
CA PRO A 295 -4.25 4.21 14.03
C PRO A 295 -3.63 2.90 14.53
N GLN A 296 -3.46 1.92 13.65
CA GLN A 296 -2.91 0.61 13.96
C GLN A 296 -1.47 0.42 13.49
N LEU A 297 -0.87 1.41 12.84
CA LEU A 297 0.38 1.25 12.12
C LEU A 297 1.55 1.94 12.83
N ASP A 298 2.74 1.34 12.72
CA ASP A 298 4.02 1.99 13.05
C ASP A 298 4.49 2.87 11.89
N TYR A 299 4.29 2.42 10.64
CA TYR A 299 4.72 3.08 9.41
C TYR A 299 3.59 3.06 8.37
N VAL A 300 3.66 3.98 7.43
CA VAL A 300 2.75 4.00 6.26
C VAL A 300 3.47 4.58 5.04
N ASP A 301 3.12 4.05 3.87
CA ASP A 301 3.49 4.50 2.54
C ASP A 301 2.20 4.58 1.72
N MET A 302 1.60 5.78 1.64
CA MET A 302 0.28 5.99 1.02
C MET A 302 0.25 7.23 0.14
N ASP A 303 1.33 7.46 -0.58
CA ASP A 303 1.51 8.63 -1.43
C ASP A 303 1.02 8.45 -2.88
N GLY A 304 0.42 7.30 -3.23
CA GLY A 304 0.00 6.97 -4.59
C GLY A 304 -0.76 8.09 -5.28
N SER A 305 -1.75 8.70 -4.60
CA SER A 305 -2.54 9.80 -5.16
C SER A 305 -1.72 11.09 -5.39
N LEU A 306 -0.63 11.30 -4.65
CA LEU A 306 0.26 12.45 -4.85
C LEU A 306 1.10 12.35 -6.13
N LEU A 307 1.28 11.13 -6.66
CA LEU A 307 2.02 10.88 -7.90
C LEU A 307 1.17 11.17 -9.14
N LEU A 308 -0.14 11.27 -9.02
CA LEU A 308 -1.06 11.50 -10.13
C LEU A 308 -1.04 12.95 -10.58
N SER A 309 -1.14 13.18 -11.90
CA SER A 309 -1.33 14.52 -12.49
C SER A 309 -2.74 15.05 -12.22
N GLU A 310 -3.73 14.14 -12.25
CA GLU A 310 -5.14 14.40 -11.95
C GLU A 310 -5.69 13.19 -11.19
N ASP A 311 -6.50 13.46 -10.18
CA ASP A 311 -7.19 12.40 -9.42
C ASP A 311 -8.63 12.25 -9.90
N ILE A 312 -9.16 11.04 -9.79
CA ILE A 312 -10.53 10.67 -10.18
C ILE A 312 -11.54 10.78 -9.03
N ALA A 313 -11.05 11.11 -7.84
CA ALA A 313 -11.86 11.14 -6.62
C ALA A 313 -11.39 12.23 -5.65
N THR A 314 -12.27 12.61 -4.75
CA THR A 314 -11.96 13.35 -3.54
C THR A 314 -12.17 12.46 -2.32
N GLY A 315 -11.46 12.73 -1.21
CA GLY A 315 -11.52 11.94 0.01
C GLY A 315 -10.61 12.53 1.08
N ILE A 316 -9.68 11.72 1.59
CA ILE A 316 -8.65 12.23 2.50
C ILE A 316 -7.74 13.23 1.77
N THR A 317 -7.09 14.09 2.53
CA THR A 317 -6.03 14.96 1.99
C THR A 317 -4.72 14.71 2.75
N ILE A 318 -3.61 14.82 2.02
CA ILE A 318 -2.27 14.63 2.55
C ILE A 318 -1.53 15.96 2.50
N ASN A 319 -1.08 16.45 3.64
CA ASN A 319 -0.29 17.67 3.72
C ASN A 319 0.94 17.45 4.60
N TYR A 320 2.12 17.54 3.99
CA TYR A 320 3.41 17.33 4.67
C TYR A 320 3.43 16.04 5.51
N GLY A 321 2.98 14.93 4.91
CA GLY A 321 2.88 13.60 5.52
C GLY A 321 1.69 13.40 6.46
N LYS A 322 0.97 14.44 6.85
CA LYS A 322 -0.22 14.36 7.72
C LYS A 322 -1.48 14.15 6.91
N ILE A 323 -2.36 13.30 7.45
CA ILE A 323 -3.64 12.96 6.86
C ILE A 323 -4.76 13.77 7.51
N SER A 324 -5.64 14.34 6.68
CA SER A 324 -6.92 14.90 7.09
C SER A 324 -8.05 14.10 6.46
N TYR A 325 -8.96 13.62 7.30
CA TYR A 325 -10.11 12.82 6.83
C TYR A 325 -11.23 13.74 6.33
N ALA A 326 -11.89 13.35 5.23
CA ALA A 326 -13.10 14.03 4.77
C ALA A 326 -14.21 13.98 5.83
N ASP A 327 -15.09 14.97 5.81
CA ASP A 327 -16.27 14.98 6.71
C ASP A 327 -17.45 14.19 6.09
N LEU A 328 -17.16 12.94 5.73
CA LEU A 328 -18.10 11.97 5.17
C LEU A 328 -17.89 10.62 5.85
N ASN A 329 -18.96 9.80 5.87
CA ASN A 329 -18.91 8.44 6.42
C ASN A 329 -18.18 7.47 5.45
N GLY A 330 -17.89 6.27 5.93
CA GLY A 330 -17.13 5.28 5.21
C GLY A 330 -15.66 5.68 5.10
N THR A 331 -15.09 5.56 3.91
CA THR A 331 -13.75 6.05 3.56
C THR A 331 -13.72 7.56 3.31
N GLY A 332 -14.88 8.19 3.18
CA GLY A 332 -15.01 9.62 2.85
C GLY A 332 -14.83 9.94 1.37
N VAL A 333 -14.79 8.95 0.50
CA VAL A 333 -14.54 9.11 -0.94
C VAL A 333 -15.78 9.57 -1.70
N THR A 334 -15.57 10.42 -2.69
CA THR A 334 -16.54 10.78 -3.74
C THR A 334 -15.82 10.77 -5.09
N LEU A 335 -16.35 10.05 -6.08
CA LEU A 335 -15.86 10.13 -7.47
C LEU A 335 -16.21 11.47 -8.09
N ILE A 336 -15.30 11.99 -8.92
CA ILE A 336 -15.45 13.26 -9.65
C ILE A 336 -16.12 13.01 -11.00
#